data_1d72dd2e08088c539d39a3c36bdd2f7e
#
_entry.id   1d72dd2e08088c539d39a3c36bdd2f7e
#
_cell.length_a   1.000
_cell.length_b   1.000
_cell.length_c   1.000
_cell.angle_alpha   90.00
_cell.angle_beta   90.00
_cell.angle_gamma   90.00
#
_symmetry.space_group_name_H-M   'P 1'
#
loop_
_entity.id
_entity.type
_entity.pdbx_description
1 polymer ?
#
loop_
_entity_poly.entity_id
_entity_poly.type
_entity_poly.pdbx_seq_one_letter_code
_entity_poly.pdbx_strand_id
1 'polypeptide(L)'
;VALNLYIEVSLEPADHFAISSEGCGAGLFDDERHLAAVVAKSVLGHADFNMHVNSNIPLSRGLGSSAALVLAAAAAAGAIDPLAIAADVDGHAENAAASLLGGLVAASVRDGGVVARALTLDEAWRFVVVIPDLELKTTDARHVLPQSVPFADAVFNLSSLGLLIAGLARHDMFVASSMDDALHQNYRMELVSFARPLLATLREAGALGSCWSGAGSTMLGLCLADSVEVVARAAREFLEAHSEPGNVLVLEADRTGLVVL
;
A
#
# COMPACT_ATOMS: atom_id res chain seq x y z
N VAL A 1 -4.65 2.27 -4.60
CA VAL A 1 -3.87 2.92 -5.69
C VAL A 1 -2.44 2.42 -5.62
N ALA A 2 -1.86 2.03 -6.78
CA ALA A 2 -0.43 1.75 -6.91
C ALA A 2 0.34 3.07 -6.98
N LEU A 3 1.43 3.15 -6.23
CA LEU A 3 2.33 4.31 -6.21
C LEU A 3 3.68 3.89 -6.82
N ASN A 4 4.44 4.86 -7.32
CA ASN A 4 5.75 4.64 -7.95
C ASN A 4 6.88 4.30 -6.94
N LEU A 5 6.61 3.34 -6.06
CA LEU A 5 7.56 2.63 -5.22
C LEU A 5 7.57 1.16 -5.62
N TYR A 6 8.73 0.56 -5.80
CA TYR A 6 8.86 -0.72 -6.46
C TYR A 6 9.57 -1.77 -5.60
N ILE A 7 9.25 -3.03 -5.87
CA ILE A 7 10.02 -4.20 -5.49
C ILE A 7 10.40 -4.94 -6.77
N GLU A 8 11.65 -5.28 -6.89
CA GLU A 8 12.19 -6.09 -7.97
C GLU A 8 12.62 -7.45 -7.41
N VAL A 9 12.22 -8.53 -8.07
CA VAL A 9 12.64 -9.88 -7.72
C VAL A 9 13.19 -10.55 -8.97
N SER A 10 14.43 -11.01 -8.92
CA SER A 10 15.02 -11.84 -9.96
C SER A 10 15.32 -13.24 -9.43
N LEU A 11 15.16 -14.22 -10.32
CA LEU A 11 15.43 -15.63 -10.07
C LEU A 11 16.33 -16.16 -11.17
N GLU A 12 17.41 -16.84 -10.79
CA GLU A 12 18.32 -17.54 -11.71
C GLU A 12 18.46 -19.00 -11.28
N PRO A 13 18.38 -19.98 -12.20
CA PRO A 13 18.66 -21.37 -11.86
C PRO A 13 20.05 -21.54 -11.24
N ALA A 14 20.17 -22.38 -10.20
CA ALA A 14 21.42 -22.68 -9.52
C ALA A 14 21.42 -24.09 -8.96
N ASP A 15 22.58 -24.61 -8.54
CA ASP A 15 22.70 -25.95 -7.93
C ASP A 15 22.31 -25.94 -6.44
N HIS A 16 22.16 -24.77 -5.83
CA HIS A 16 21.80 -24.60 -4.42
C HIS A 16 21.10 -23.26 -4.21
N PHE A 17 20.38 -23.15 -3.11
CA PHE A 17 19.69 -21.91 -2.74
C PHE A 17 20.66 -20.83 -2.28
N ALA A 18 20.51 -19.64 -2.83
CA ALA A 18 21.08 -18.42 -2.29
C ALA A 18 20.09 -17.24 -2.47
N ILE A 19 20.13 -16.31 -1.55
CA ILE A 19 19.34 -15.07 -1.62
C ILE A 19 20.18 -13.89 -1.17
N SER A 20 19.97 -12.75 -1.81
CA SER A 20 20.49 -11.45 -1.41
C SER A 20 19.39 -10.41 -1.49
N SER A 21 19.43 -9.41 -0.61
CA SER A 21 18.45 -8.34 -0.61
C SER A 21 19.10 -6.95 -0.51
N GLU A 22 18.46 -5.96 -1.14
CA GLU A 22 18.87 -4.55 -1.12
C GLU A 22 17.67 -3.65 -0.78
N GLY A 23 17.95 -2.42 -0.31
CA GLY A 23 16.94 -1.43 0.00
C GLY A 23 16.20 -1.68 1.32
N CYS A 24 14.89 -1.46 1.32
CA CYS A 24 14.07 -1.60 2.51
C CYS A 24 13.97 -3.06 2.96
N GLY A 25 14.46 -3.36 4.17
CA GLY A 25 14.47 -4.73 4.74
C GLY A 25 15.66 -5.57 4.36
N ALA A 26 16.67 -5.01 3.69
CA ALA A 26 17.90 -5.70 3.34
C ALA A 26 18.57 -6.36 4.55
N GLY A 27 18.96 -7.63 4.40
CA GLY A 27 19.67 -8.42 5.41
C GLY A 27 18.81 -8.90 6.59
N LEU A 28 17.52 -8.59 6.64
CA LEU A 28 16.66 -9.05 7.75
C LEU A 28 16.39 -10.54 7.70
N PHE A 29 16.27 -11.12 6.50
CA PHE A 29 15.92 -12.53 6.28
C PHE A 29 16.57 -13.07 5.00
N ASP A 30 17.88 -12.88 4.80
CA ASP A 30 18.59 -13.40 3.63
C ASP A 30 18.85 -14.92 3.76
N ASP A 31 17.78 -15.67 4.01
CA ASP A 31 17.78 -17.11 4.15
C ASP A 31 16.47 -17.74 3.63
N GLU A 32 16.29 -19.03 3.86
CA GLU A 32 15.11 -19.78 3.41
C GLU A 32 13.77 -19.28 3.97
N ARG A 33 13.77 -18.47 5.03
CA ARG A 33 12.57 -17.88 5.66
C ARG A 33 12.11 -16.60 4.95
N HIS A 34 12.92 -16.07 4.02
CA HIS A 34 12.52 -14.89 3.25
C HIS A 34 11.21 -15.16 2.51
N LEU A 35 10.22 -14.28 2.67
CA LEU A 35 8.87 -14.50 2.13
C LEU A 35 8.86 -14.77 0.63
N ALA A 36 9.69 -14.03 -0.15
CA ALA A 36 9.83 -14.27 -1.59
C ALA A 36 10.39 -15.66 -1.90
N ALA A 37 11.36 -16.15 -1.10
CA ALA A 37 11.94 -17.47 -1.28
C ALA A 37 10.91 -18.58 -0.96
N VAL A 38 10.12 -18.41 0.09
CA VAL A 38 9.03 -19.33 0.43
C VAL A 38 8.02 -19.44 -0.70
N VAL A 39 7.62 -18.30 -1.28
CA VAL A 39 6.69 -18.25 -2.41
C VAL A 39 7.29 -18.90 -3.66
N ALA A 40 8.52 -18.53 -4.03
CA ALA A 40 9.17 -19.09 -5.21
C ALA A 40 9.36 -20.61 -5.10
N LYS A 41 9.78 -21.13 -3.93
CA LYS A 41 9.87 -22.57 -3.66
C LYS A 41 8.52 -23.27 -3.81
N SER A 42 7.44 -22.66 -3.34
CA SER A 42 6.09 -23.24 -3.47
C SER A 42 5.64 -23.33 -4.94
N VAL A 43 6.00 -22.35 -5.77
CA VAL A 43 5.65 -22.31 -7.20
C VAL A 43 6.53 -23.29 -8.00
N LEU A 44 7.83 -23.28 -7.77
CA LEU A 44 8.80 -24.10 -8.52
C LEU A 44 8.81 -25.58 -8.08
N GLY A 45 8.44 -25.87 -6.84
CA GLY A 45 8.54 -27.22 -6.25
C GLY A 45 9.95 -27.64 -5.83
N HIS A 46 10.94 -26.73 -5.93
CA HIS A 46 12.34 -26.97 -5.53
C HIS A 46 12.97 -25.66 -5.02
N ALA A 47 14.22 -25.78 -4.51
CA ALA A 47 14.97 -24.65 -3.96
C ALA A 47 16.28 -24.33 -4.72
N ASP A 48 16.43 -24.87 -5.92
CA ASP A 48 17.68 -24.78 -6.70
C ASP A 48 17.66 -23.49 -7.56
N PHE A 49 17.82 -22.33 -6.89
CA PHE A 49 17.86 -21.03 -7.52
C PHE A 49 18.61 -19.99 -6.69
N ASN A 50 19.20 -19.02 -7.35
CA ASN A 50 19.64 -17.77 -6.76
C ASN A 50 18.52 -16.74 -6.88
N MET A 51 18.24 -16.00 -5.80
CA MET A 51 17.25 -14.93 -5.75
C MET A 51 17.93 -13.61 -5.38
N HIS A 52 17.54 -12.55 -6.05
CA HIS A 52 17.85 -11.19 -5.62
C HIS A 52 16.57 -10.39 -5.47
N VAL A 53 16.46 -9.65 -4.35
CA VAL A 53 15.32 -8.80 -4.02
C VAL A 53 15.80 -7.37 -3.78
N ASN A 54 15.29 -6.40 -4.54
CA ASN A 54 15.52 -4.98 -4.31
C ASN A 54 14.20 -4.29 -4.02
N SER A 55 14.08 -3.64 -2.85
CA SER A 55 12.82 -3.02 -2.41
C SER A 55 13.00 -1.57 -2.01
N ASN A 56 12.18 -0.70 -2.61
CA ASN A 56 12.03 0.69 -2.19
C ASN A 56 10.76 0.92 -1.35
N ILE A 57 9.99 -0.14 -1.04
CA ILE A 57 8.77 -0.05 -0.25
C ILE A 57 9.07 -0.34 1.23
N PRO A 58 8.89 0.62 2.14
CA PRO A 58 9.10 0.42 3.57
C PRO A 58 8.24 -0.70 4.14
N LEU A 59 8.85 -1.57 4.97
CA LEU A 59 8.19 -2.71 5.56
C LEU A 59 7.24 -2.29 6.70
N SER A 60 6.09 -2.95 6.80
CA SER A 60 5.13 -2.79 7.92
C SER A 60 4.69 -1.34 8.15
N ARG A 61 4.51 -0.57 7.07
CA ARG A 61 4.10 0.84 7.10
C ARG A 61 2.76 1.11 6.39
N GLY A 62 2.01 0.06 6.01
CA GLY A 62 0.73 0.25 5.30
C GLY A 62 0.87 0.64 3.83
N LEU A 63 2.01 0.35 3.20
CA LEU A 63 2.29 0.61 1.78
C LEU A 63 2.24 -0.65 0.91
N GLY A 64 1.76 -1.77 1.43
CA GLY A 64 1.54 -3.00 0.65
C GLY A 64 2.80 -3.78 0.28
N SER A 65 3.92 -3.61 1.03
CA SER A 65 5.20 -4.27 0.71
C SER A 65 5.11 -5.79 0.66
N SER A 66 4.36 -6.44 1.56
CA SER A 66 4.17 -7.90 1.57
C SER A 66 3.50 -8.36 0.28
N ALA A 67 2.36 -7.76 -0.07
CA ALA A 67 1.60 -8.11 -1.27
C ALA A 67 2.41 -7.93 -2.56
N ALA A 68 3.15 -6.82 -2.68
CA ALA A 68 4.01 -6.55 -3.82
C ALA A 68 5.16 -7.58 -3.91
N LEU A 69 5.78 -7.94 -2.79
CA LEU A 69 6.85 -8.93 -2.73
C LEU A 69 6.36 -10.33 -3.14
N VAL A 70 5.23 -10.78 -2.59
CA VAL A 70 4.64 -12.07 -2.91
C VAL A 70 4.25 -12.15 -4.38
N LEU A 71 3.62 -11.09 -4.90
CA LEU A 71 3.24 -11.00 -6.31
C LEU A 71 4.47 -11.08 -7.23
N ALA A 72 5.51 -10.30 -6.95
CA ALA A 72 6.74 -10.28 -7.74
C ALA A 72 7.45 -11.63 -7.69
N ALA A 73 7.57 -12.25 -6.51
CA ALA A 73 8.20 -13.56 -6.36
C ALA A 73 7.43 -14.68 -7.07
N ALA A 74 6.09 -14.69 -6.97
CA ALA A 74 5.25 -15.65 -7.68
C ALA A 74 5.38 -15.49 -9.20
N ALA A 75 5.38 -14.26 -9.70
CA ALA A 75 5.54 -13.99 -11.12
C ALA A 75 6.94 -14.37 -11.64
N ALA A 76 7.99 -14.02 -10.90
CA ALA A 76 9.37 -14.40 -11.23
C ALA A 76 9.58 -15.93 -11.24
N ALA A 77 8.86 -16.65 -10.40
CA ALA A 77 8.84 -18.12 -10.37
C ALA A 77 7.96 -18.75 -11.47
N GLY A 78 7.30 -17.95 -12.33
CA GLY A 78 6.49 -18.43 -13.44
C GLY A 78 5.08 -18.89 -13.05
N ALA A 79 4.52 -18.38 -11.94
CA ALA A 79 3.16 -18.72 -11.53
C ALA A 79 2.14 -18.33 -12.60
N ILE A 80 1.16 -19.20 -12.85
CA ILE A 80 0.06 -18.93 -13.79
C ILE A 80 -0.84 -17.81 -13.27
N ASP A 81 -1.11 -17.82 -11.97
CA ASP A 81 -1.96 -16.80 -11.31
C ASP A 81 -1.24 -16.26 -10.05
N PRO A 82 -0.29 -15.31 -10.23
CA PRO A 82 0.43 -14.71 -9.10
C PRO A 82 -0.50 -13.91 -8.17
N LEU A 83 -1.62 -13.38 -8.69
CA LEU A 83 -2.59 -12.65 -7.87
C LEU A 83 -3.32 -13.57 -6.89
N ALA A 84 -3.72 -14.76 -7.31
CA ALA A 84 -4.35 -15.74 -6.44
C ALA A 84 -3.41 -16.15 -5.30
N ILE A 85 -2.12 -16.38 -5.60
CA ILE A 85 -1.09 -16.71 -4.59
C ILE A 85 -0.94 -15.57 -3.60
N ALA A 86 -0.82 -14.33 -4.07
CA ALA A 86 -0.65 -13.18 -3.20
C ALA A 86 -1.89 -12.93 -2.31
N ALA A 87 -3.09 -13.14 -2.84
CA ALA A 87 -4.32 -13.01 -2.08
C ALA A 87 -4.46 -14.11 -1.00
N ASP A 88 -4.00 -15.33 -1.28
CA ASP A 88 -4.01 -16.44 -0.32
C ASP A 88 -3.02 -16.18 0.84
N VAL A 89 -1.80 -15.75 0.53
CA VAL A 89 -0.77 -15.44 1.53
C VAL A 89 -1.16 -14.29 2.44
N ASP A 90 -1.68 -13.18 1.89
CA ASP A 90 -2.04 -11.99 2.67
C ASP A 90 -3.45 -12.07 3.31
N GLY A 91 -4.31 -12.99 2.82
CA GLY A 91 -5.71 -13.10 3.21
C GLY A 91 -6.61 -11.97 2.65
N HIS A 92 -6.12 -11.21 1.68
CA HIS A 92 -6.82 -10.13 0.99
C HIS A 92 -6.14 -9.78 -0.33
N ALA A 93 -6.89 -9.24 -1.31
CA ALA A 93 -6.41 -9.10 -2.67
C ALA A 93 -6.06 -7.67 -3.10
N GLU A 94 -6.51 -6.64 -2.37
CA GLU A 94 -6.51 -5.26 -2.89
C GLU A 94 -5.12 -4.71 -3.14
N ASN A 95 -4.13 -4.97 -2.27
CA ASN A 95 -2.76 -4.51 -2.47
C ASN A 95 -2.08 -5.24 -3.63
N ALA A 96 -2.20 -6.56 -3.68
CA ALA A 96 -1.66 -7.37 -4.76
C ALA A 96 -2.28 -7.01 -6.11
N ALA A 97 -3.59 -6.79 -6.14
CA ALA A 97 -4.29 -6.37 -7.36
C ALA A 97 -3.84 -4.99 -7.84
N ALA A 98 -3.59 -4.04 -6.92
CA ALA A 98 -3.03 -2.73 -7.27
C ALA A 98 -1.60 -2.87 -7.83
N SER A 99 -0.75 -3.69 -7.21
CA SER A 99 0.61 -3.97 -7.71
C SER A 99 0.61 -4.68 -9.07
N LEU A 100 -0.38 -5.56 -9.33
CA LEU A 100 -0.50 -6.27 -10.60
C LEU A 100 -0.95 -5.36 -11.73
N LEU A 101 -2.00 -4.56 -11.50
CA LEU A 101 -2.70 -3.83 -12.55
C LEU A 101 -2.26 -2.37 -12.70
N GLY A 102 -1.59 -1.81 -11.70
CA GLY A 102 -1.30 -0.39 -11.64
C GLY A 102 -2.54 0.49 -11.40
N GLY A 103 -2.33 1.78 -11.17
CA GLY A 103 -3.38 2.78 -11.03
C GLY A 103 -4.34 2.56 -9.86
N LEU A 104 -5.58 2.94 -10.06
CA LEU A 104 -6.68 2.73 -9.13
C LEU A 104 -7.32 1.37 -9.40
N VAL A 105 -7.39 0.52 -8.38
CA VAL A 105 -7.92 -0.84 -8.52
C VAL A 105 -8.97 -1.11 -7.44
N ALA A 106 -10.08 -1.72 -7.85
CA ALA A 106 -11.02 -2.37 -6.96
C ALA A 106 -10.83 -3.89 -7.04
N ALA A 107 -10.68 -4.55 -5.89
CA ALA A 107 -10.50 -6.00 -5.82
C ALA A 107 -11.29 -6.60 -4.66
N SER A 108 -11.68 -7.85 -4.82
CA SER A 108 -12.37 -8.62 -3.78
C SER A 108 -12.12 -10.11 -3.99
N VAL A 109 -11.96 -10.85 -2.90
CA VAL A 109 -12.00 -12.32 -2.91
C VAL A 109 -13.46 -12.77 -2.96
N ARG A 110 -13.80 -13.67 -3.87
CA ARG A 110 -15.12 -14.26 -4.08
C ARG A 110 -14.99 -15.78 -4.20
N ASP A 111 -16.11 -16.51 -4.19
CA ASP A 111 -16.14 -17.98 -4.27
C ASP A 111 -15.41 -18.57 -5.50
N GLY A 112 -15.24 -17.81 -6.56
CA GLY A 112 -14.52 -18.20 -7.78
C GLY A 112 -13.08 -17.68 -7.85
N GLY A 113 -12.51 -17.15 -6.76
CA GLY A 113 -11.17 -16.58 -6.73
C GLY A 113 -11.16 -15.05 -6.59
N VAL A 114 -10.09 -14.42 -7.05
CA VAL A 114 -9.93 -12.96 -6.97
C VAL A 114 -10.59 -12.26 -8.16
N VAL A 115 -11.46 -11.30 -7.87
CA VAL A 115 -11.99 -10.37 -8.86
C VAL A 115 -11.31 -9.03 -8.70
N ALA A 116 -10.58 -8.57 -9.71
CA ALA A 116 -9.94 -7.27 -9.72
C ALA A 116 -10.29 -6.49 -10.99
N ARG A 117 -10.43 -5.18 -10.87
CA ARG A 117 -10.69 -4.27 -11.99
C ARG A 117 -9.90 -2.97 -11.83
N ALA A 118 -9.17 -2.59 -12.87
CA ALA A 118 -8.60 -1.25 -12.96
C ALA A 118 -9.74 -0.24 -13.19
N LEU A 119 -9.66 0.87 -12.49
CA LEU A 119 -10.58 1.99 -12.56
C LEU A 119 -9.86 3.22 -13.11
N THR A 120 -10.62 4.17 -13.63
CA THR A 120 -10.05 5.45 -14.08
C THR A 120 -9.44 6.20 -12.90
N LEU A 121 -8.21 6.69 -13.07
CA LEU A 121 -7.51 7.58 -12.15
C LEU A 121 -7.03 8.81 -12.92
N ASP A 122 -7.42 10.00 -12.48
CA ASP A 122 -6.99 11.26 -13.08
C ASP A 122 -5.47 11.43 -12.96
N GLU A 123 -4.83 11.91 -14.03
CA GLU A 123 -3.38 12.10 -14.11
C GLU A 123 -2.88 13.28 -13.27
N ALA A 124 -3.78 14.18 -12.89
CA ALA A 124 -3.45 15.33 -12.06
C ALA A 124 -3.10 14.98 -10.61
N TRP A 125 -3.51 13.80 -10.12
CA TRP A 125 -3.26 13.41 -8.74
C TRP A 125 -1.77 13.26 -8.42
N ARG A 126 -1.39 13.82 -7.26
CA ARG A 126 -0.10 13.65 -6.59
C ARG A 126 -0.34 13.20 -5.16
N PHE A 127 0.60 12.45 -4.61
CA PHE A 127 0.45 11.86 -3.28
C PHE A 127 1.59 12.31 -2.38
N VAL A 128 1.27 13.00 -1.29
CA VAL A 128 2.20 13.22 -0.18
C VAL A 128 2.07 12.03 0.75
N VAL A 129 3.13 11.26 0.88
CA VAL A 129 3.17 10.02 1.67
C VAL A 129 4.03 10.26 2.90
N VAL A 130 3.42 10.31 4.07
CA VAL A 130 4.12 10.51 5.34
C VAL A 130 4.30 9.17 6.02
N ILE A 131 5.53 8.75 6.20
CA ILE A 131 5.93 7.43 6.67
C ILE A 131 6.65 7.57 8.03
N PRO A 132 5.93 7.49 9.15
CA PRO A 132 6.57 7.50 10.47
C PRO A 132 7.44 6.26 10.67
N ASP A 133 8.52 6.40 11.47
CA ASP A 133 9.37 5.26 11.85
C ASP A 133 8.71 4.34 12.89
N LEU A 134 7.41 4.39 12.96
CA LEU A 134 6.56 3.57 13.82
C LEU A 134 6.06 2.33 13.06
N GLU A 135 6.52 1.16 13.46
CA GLU A 135 5.98 -0.11 12.93
C GLU A 135 4.59 -0.39 13.50
N LEU A 136 3.66 -0.67 12.59
CA LEU A 136 2.32 -1.11 12.95
C LEU A 136 2.03 -2.46 12.27
N LYS A 137 1.94 -3.51 13.06
CA LYS A 137 1.61 -4.82 12.52
C LYS A 137 0.17 -4.82 12.01
N THR A 138 -0.06 -5.41 10.86
CA THR A 138 -1.42 -5.53 10.26
C THR A 138 -2.40 -6.23 11.21
N THR A 139 -1.91 -7.19 12.00
CA THR A 139 -2.71 -7.86 13.05
C THR A 139 -3.22 -6.88 14.09
N ASP A 140 -2.38 -5.98 14.60
CA ASP A 140 -2.74 -5.00 15.63
C ASP A 140 -3.73 -3.97 15.06
N ALA A 141 -3.48 -3.50 13.85
CA ALA A 141 -4.38 -2.59 13.14
C ALA A 141 -5.76 -3.20 12.81
N ARG A 142 -5.85 -4.54 12.77
CA ARG A 142 -7.13 -5.27 12.62
C ARG A 142 -7.83 -5.52 13.96
N HIS A 143 -7.09 -5.76 15.04
CA HIS A 143 -7.65 -6.03 16.36
C HIS A 143 -8.43 -4.85 16.95
N VAL A 144 -8.09 -3.61 16.58
CA VAL A 144 -8.81 -2.41 17.06
C VAL A 144 -10.14 -2.18 16.33
N LEU A 145 -10.41 -2.92 15.26
CA LEU A 145 -11.65 -2.76 14.50
C LEU A 145 -12.85 -3.40 15.26
N PRO A 146 -14.03 -2.78 15.22
CA PRO A 146 -15.21 -3.34 15.85
C PRO A 146 -15.67 -4.60 15.10
N GLN A 147 -16.23 -5.57 15.83
CA GLN A 147 -16.80 -6.80 15.25
C GLN A 147 -18.09 -6.55 14.46
N SER A 148 -18.77 -5.45 14.73
CA SER A 148 -19.99 -5.03 14.04
C SER A 148 -20.04 -3.50 13.99
N VAL A 149 -20.70 -2.97 12.97
CA VAL A 149 -20.89 -1.53 12.79
C VAL A 149 -22.39 -1.22 12.63
N PRO A 150 -22.84 -0.02 13.04
CA PRO A 150 -24.18 0.43 12.76
C PRO A 150 -24.47 0.43 11.25
N PHE A 151 -25.71 0.08 10.86
CA PHE A 151 -26.12 0.11 9.45
C PHE A 151 -25.91 1.50 8.81
N ALA A 152 -26.14 2.58 9.58
CA ALA A 152 -25.90 3.94 9.10
C ALA A 152 -24.45 4.21 8.72
N ASP A 153 -23.48 3.68 9.49
CA ASP A 153 -22.04 3.82 9.20
C ASP A 153 -21.66 3.04 7.93
N ALA A 154 -22.24 1.87 7.72
CA ALA A 154 -22.03 1.10 6.49
C ALA A 154 -22.59 1.86 5.26
N VAL A 155 -23.77 2.44 5.34
CA VAL A 155 -24.36 3.27 4.27
C VAL A 155 -23.51 4.50 4.01
N PHE A 156 -23.06 5.17 5.08
CA PHE A 156 -22.18 6.34 4.98
C PHE A 156 -20.89 5.99 4.20
N ASN A 157 -20.20 4.91 4.59
CA ASN A 157 -18.95 4.49 3.90
C ASN A 157 -19.16 4.09 2.44
N LEU A 158 -20.26 3.40 2.11
CA LEU A 158 -20.57 3.07 0.71
C LEU A 158 -20.80 4.34 -0.14
N SER A 159 -21.47 5.33 0.44
CA SER A 159 -21.68 6.63 -0.22
C SER A 159 -20.39 7.39 -0.40
N SER A 160 -19.54 7.46 0.66
CA SER A 160 -18.21 8.05 0.62
C SER A 160 -17.33 7.38 -0.44
N LEU A 161 -17.33 6.04 -0.51
CA LEU A 161 -16.58 5.30 -1.53
C LEU A 161 -17.03 5.66 -2.96
N GLY A 162 -18.34 5.77 -3.19
CA GLY A 162 -18.86 6.17 -4.51
C GLY A 162 -18.39 7.57 -4.92
N LEU A 163 -18.44 8.54 -4.01
CA LEU A 163 -17.95 9.89 -4.23
C LEU A 163 -16.42 9.92 -4.43
N LEU A 164 -15.68 9.14 -3.64
CA LEU A 164 -14.23 9.04 -3.75
C LEU A 164 -13.80 8.49 -5.11
N ILE A 165 -14.45 7.42 -5.60
CA ILE A 165 -14.17 6.86 -6.93
C ILE A 165 -14.43 7.90 -8.03
N ALA A 166 -15.52 8.64 -7.95
CA ALA A 166 -15.83 9.71 -8.91
C ALA A 166 -14.76 10.83 -8.87
N GLY A 167 -14.35 11.26 -7.68
CA GLY A 167 -13.31 12.26 -7.49
C GLY A 167 -11.92 11.79 -7.92
N LEU A 168 -11.56 10.55 -7.66
CA LEU A 168 -10.27 9.98 -8.12
C LEU A 168 -10.23 9.85 -9.64
N ALA A 169 -11.37 9.55 -10.28
CA ALA A 169 -11.47 9.49 -11.73
C ALA A 169 -11.41 10.87 -12.40
N ARG A 170 -11.85 11.90 -11.70
CA ARG A 170 -11.85 13.30 -12.15
C ARG A 170 -11.67 14.23 -10.94
N HIS A 171 -10.51 14.87 -10.84
CA HIS A 171 -10.16 15.69 -9.67
C HIS A 171 -11.12 16.89 -9.47
N ASP A 172 -11.75 17.42 -10.51
CA ASP A 172 -12.74 18.49 -10.42
C ASP A 172 -14.08 18.04 -9.79
N MET A 173 -14.32 16.73 -9.68
CA MET A 173 -15.46 16.15 -8.98
C MET A 173 -15.12 15.71 -7.53
N PHE A 174 -13.88 15.92 -7.09
CA PHE A 174 -13.47 15.46 -5.77
C PHE A 174 -14.12 16.27 -4.65
N VAL A 175 -14.62 15.57 -3.66
CA VAL A 175 -15.22 16.14 -2.44
C VAL A 175 -14.41 15.65 -1.25
N ALA A 176 -13.85 16.56 -0.44
CA ALA A 176 -12.98 16.22 0.68
C ALA A 176 -13.64 15.24 1.68
N SER A 177 -14.94 15.38 1.93
CA SER A 177 -15.71 14.45 2.80
C SER A 177 -15.84 13.03 2.24
N SER A 178 -15.49 12.78 0.96
CA SER A 178 -15.44 11.42 0.42
C SER A 178 -14.35 10.55 1.05
N MET A 179 -13.40 11.16 1.75
CA MET A 179 -12.34 10.47 2.50
C MET A 179 -12.68 10.25 3.97
N ASP A 180 -13.84 10.74 4.41
CA ASP A 180 -14.32 10.45 5.76
C ASP A 180 -14.74 8.98 5.86
N ASP A 181 -14.39 8.34 6.97
CA ASP A 181 -14.59 6.93 7.21
C ASP A 181 -15.15 6.67 8.60
N ALA A 182 -16.16 5.83 8.68
CA ALA A 182 -16.77 5.38 9.91
C ALA A 182 -16.41 3.93 10.29
N LEU A 183 -15.65 3.20 9.45
CA LEU A 183 -15.41 1.77 9.62
C LEU A 183 -14.03 1.45 10.19
N HIS A 184 -12.98 2.20 9.87
CA HIS A 184 -11.63 1.80 10.26
C HIS A 184 -10.70 2.94 10.69
N GLN A 185 -10.71 4.11 10.03
CA GLN A 185 -9.69 5.15 10.27
C GLN A 185 -9.71 5.64 11.72
N ASN A 186 -10.90 5.93 12.23
CA ASN A 186 -11.06 6.44 13.60
C ASN A 186 -10.48 5.48 14.65
N TYR A 187 -10.69 4.19 14.50
CA TYR A 187 -10.17 3.16 15.40
C TYR A 187 -8.65 3.03 15.29
N ARG A 188 -8.12 3.02 14.06
CA ARG A 188 -6.68 2.92 13.82
C ARG A 188 -5.90 4.15 14.27
N MET A 189 -6.48 5.33 14.15
CA MET A 189 -5.85 6.58 14.61
C MET A 189 -5.62 6.62 16.13
N GLU A 190 -6.31 5.81 16.92
CA GLU A 190 -6.02 5.67 18.36
C GLU A 190 -4.67 4.98 18.63
N LEU A 191 -4.12 4.24 17.65
CA LEU A 191 -2.82 3.59 17.74
C LEU A 191 -1.65 4.58 17.53
N VAL A 192 -1.92 5.77 16.98
CA VAL A 192 -0.89 6.76 16.62
C VAL A 192 -1.38 8.14 17.04
N SER A 193 -0.90 8.64 18.16
CA SER A 193 -1.39 9.86 18.84
C SER A 193 -1.37 11.11 17.96
N PHE A 194 -0.40 11.21 17.04
CA PHE A 194 -0.25 12.36 16.14
C PHE A 194 -1.00 12.19 14.80
N ALA A 195 -1.68 11.08 14.57
CA ALA A 195 -2.33 10.82 13.28
C ALA A 195 -3.39 11.86 12.93
N ARG A 196 -4.31 12.16 13.85
CA ARG A 196 -5.37 13.16 13.61
C ARG A 196 -4.81 14.55 13.35
N PRO A 197 -3.88 15.10 14.18
CA PRO A 197 -3.23 16.38 13.90
C PRO A 197 -2.50 16.39 12.57
N LEU A 198 -1.75 15.34 12.23
CA LEU A 198 -1.02 15.27 10.96
C LEU A 198 -1.98 15.30 9.75
N LEU A 199 -3.04 14.49 9.76
CA LEU A 199 -4.05 14.51 8.68
C LEU A 199 -4.73 15.88 8.54
N ALA A 200 -4.96 16.60 9.64
CA ALA A 200 -5.47 17.96 9.61
C ALA A 200 -4.44 18.93 9.00
N THR A 201 -3.17 18.86 9.43
CA THR A 201 -2.07 19.68 8.88
C THR A 201 -1.93 19.50 7.36
N LEU A 202 -2.03 18.27 6.83
CA LEU A 202 -1.97 18.05 5.39
C LEU A 202 -3.08 18.80 4.65
N ARG A 203 -4.32 18.76 5.17
CA ARG A 203 -5.46 19.48 4.57
C ARG A 203 -5.32 20.99 4.69
N GLU A 204 -4.91 21.50 5.84
CA GLU A 204 -4.68 22.94 6.08
C GLU A 204 -3.58 23.48 5.18
N ALA A 205 -2.58 22.67 4.85
CA ALA A 205 -1.50 23.02 3.91
C ALA A 205 -1.91 22.95 2.44
N GLY A 206 -3.12 22.48 2.11
CA GLY A 206 -3.65 22.48 0.74
C GLY A 206 -3.82 21.10 0.10
N ALA A 207 -3.71 19.98 0.85
CA ALA A 207 -4.16 18.71 0.35
C ALA A 207 -5.69 18.73 0.18
N LEU A 208 -6.18 18.27 -0.96
CA LEU A 208 -7.62 18.17 -1.24
C LEU A 208 -8.30 17.15 -0.32
N GLY A 209 -7.56 16.14 0.11
CA GLY A 209 -8.01 15.15 1.07
C GLY A 209 -6.82 14.50 1.76
N SER A 210 -7.05 13.88 2.91
CA SER A 210 -6.03 13.12 3.63
C SER A 210 -6.63 11.89 4.28
N CYS A 211 -5.88 10.80 4.34
CA CYS A 211 -6.35 9.55 4.92
C CYS A 211 -5.22 8.71 5.50
N TRP A 212 -5.62 7.70 6.24
CA TRP A 212 -4.78 6.61 6.68
C TRP A 212 -4.48 5.65 5.53
N SER A 213 -3.23 5.17 5.40
CA SER A 213 -2.82 4.24 4.35
C SER A 213 -2.84 2.79 4.82
N GLY A 214 -3.67 1.97 4.23
CA GLY A 214 -3.75 0.54 4.52
C GLY A 214 -3.90 0.22 6.00
N ALA A 215 -3.02 -0.64 6.54
CA ALA A 215 -2.95 -0.93 7.98
C ALA A 215 -2.26 0.19 8.79
N GLY A 216 -1.53 1.09 8.14
CA GLY A 216 -0.72 2.14 8.75
C GLY A 216 0.72 1.65 8.99
N SER A 217 1.54 2.47 9.56
CA SER A 217 1.39 3.82 10.16
C SER A 217 1.40 4.99 9.17
N THR A 218 1.57 4.75 7.89
CA THR A 218 1.64 5.78 6.85
C THR A 218 0.33 6.54 6.71
N MET A 219 0.43 7.84 6.45
CA MET A 219 -0.68 8.73 6.14
C MET A 219 -0.47 9.36 4.77
N LEU A 220 -1.57 9.61 4.06
CA LEU A 220 -1.57 10.15 2.71
C LEU A 220 -2.25 11.51 2.65
N GLY A 221 -1.66 12.45 1.90
CA GLY A 221 -2.30 13.65 1.40
C GLY A 221 -2.52 13.53 -0.10
N LEU A 222 -3.75 13.73 -0.57
CA LEU A 222 -4.09 13.80 -1.99
C LEU A 222 -3.97 15.25 -2.45
N CYS A 223 -3.13 15.51 -3.42
CA CYS A 223 -2.75 16.84 -3.90
C CYS A 223 -2.85 16.95 -5.42
N LEU A 224 -2.81 18.17 -5.90
CA LEU A 224 -2.47 18.50 -7.29
C LEU A 224 -1.03 19.03 -7.34
N ALA A 225 -0.48 19.14 -8.55
CA ALA A 225 0.92 19.51 -8.75
C ALA A 225 1.31 20.90 -8.15
N ASP A 226 0.36 21.83 -8.08
CA ASP A 226 0.57 23.17 -7.55
C ASP A 226 0.64 23.24 -6.02
N SER A 227 0.05 22.27 -5.30
CA SER A 227 0.02 22.26 -3.84
C SER A 227 0.95 21.21 -3.21
N VAL A 228 1.40 20.20 -3.95
CA VAL A 228 2.07 19.02 -3.40
C VAL A 228 3.33 19.35 -2.60
N GLU A 229 4.16 20.29 -3.04
CA GLU A 229 5.40 20.65 -2.33
C GLU A 229 5.13 21.44 -1.04
N VAL A 230 4.07 22.26 -1.03
CA VAL A 230 3.66 22.98 0.19
C VAL A 230 3.18 21.99 1.25
N VAL A 231 2.37 21.02 0.85
CA VAL A 231 1.86 19.96 1.72
C VAL A 231 3.00 19.08 2.24
N ALA A 232 3.94 18.69 1.36
CA ALA A 232 5.08 17.88 1.75
C ALA A 232 5.99 18.60 2.76
N ARG A 233 6.20 19.91 2.59
CA ARG A 233 6.96 20.72 3.54
C ARG A 233 6.25 20.81 4.88
N ALA A 234 4.95 21.09 4.90
CA ALA A 234 4.17 21.13 6.14
C ALA A 234 4.20 19.80 6.91
N ALA A 235 4.18 18.67 6.18
CA ALA A 235 4.33 17.36 6.77
C ALA A 235 5.69 17.16 7.45
N ARG A 236 6.80 17.60 6.82
CA ARG A 236 8.14 17.54 7.40
C ARG A 236 8.26 18.42 8.66
N GLU A 237 7.79 19.66 8.56
CA GLU A 237 7.76 20.60 9.69
C GLU A 237 6.93 20.05 10.85
N PHE A 238 5.82 19.38 10.57
CA PHE A 238 5.01 18.72 11.60
C PHE A 238 5.78 17.61 12.30
N LEU A 239 6.43 16.71 11.56
CA LEU A 239 7.23 15.62 12.15
C LEU A 239 8.36 16.16 13.03
N GLU A 240 9.08 17.17 12.56
CA GLU A 240 10.15 17.86 13.33
C GLU A 240 9.61 18.50 14.62
N ALA A 241 8.52 19.26 14.53
CA ALA A 241 7.92 19.97 15.66
C ALA A 241 7.40 19.01 16.75
N HIS A 242 7.00 17.80 16.37
CA HIS A 242 6.50 16.78 17.30
C HIS A 242 7.57 15.76 17.69
N SER A 243 8.81 15.91 17.21
CA SER A 243 9.90 14.95 17.43
C SER A 243 9.55 13.52 17.00
N GLU A 244 8.75 13.40 15.94
CA GLU A 244 8.35 12.11 15.36
C GLU A 244 9.28 11.77 14.19
N PRO A 245 10.12 10.73 14.32
CA PRO A 245 11.00 10.33 13.24
C PRO A 245 10.18 9.75 12.08
N GLY A 246 10.59 10.03 10.85
CA GLY A 246 9.89 9.54 9.67
C GLY A 246 10.34 10.21 8.37
N ASN A 247 9.78 9.75 7.28
CA ASN A 247 10.06 10.25 5.94
C ASN A 247 8.81 10.82 5.28
N VAL A 248 9.01 11.81 4.43
CA VAL A 248 7.93 12.39 3.59
C VAL A 248 8.35 12.30 2.14
N LEU A 249 7.58 11.54 1.37
CA LEU A 249 7.77 11.34 -0.06
C LEU A 249 6.66 12.05 -0.85
N VAL A 250 7.02 12.56 -2.02
CA VAL A 250 6.07 12.99 -3.05
C VAL A 250 6.06 11.94 -4.13
N LEU A 251 4.92 11.31 -4.34
CA LEU A 251 4.78 10.18 -5.25
C LEU A 251 3.69 10.44 -6.29
N GLU A 252 3.79 9.71 -7.39
CA GLU A 252 2.76 9.60 -8.43
C GLU A 252 2.16 8.19 -8.43
N ALA A 253 1.04 8.04 -9.11
CA ALA A 253 0.51 6.70 -9.35
C ALA A 253 1.38 5.97 -10.37
N ASP A 254 1.78 4.75 -10.04
CA ASP A 254 2.22 3.79 -11.05
C ASP A 254 1.02 3.28 -11.84
N ARG A 255 1.06 3.42 -13.15
CA ARG A 255 -0.05 3.07 -14.05
C ARG A 255 0.20 1.80 -14.86
N THR A 256 1.37 1.21 -14.67
CA THR A 256 1.84 0.05 -15.43
C THR A 256 1.53 -1.25 -14.71
N GLY A 257 1.76 -1.28 -13.39
CA GLY A 257 1.67 -2.48 -12.57
C GLY A 257 2.87 -3.42 -12.75
N LEU A 258 2.65 -4.71 -12.57
CA LEU A 258 3.69 -5.73 -12.65
C LEU A 258 4.27 -5.82 -14.07
N VAL A 259 5.60 -5.79 -14.15
CA VAL A 259 6.37 -6.04 -15.38
C VAL A 259 7.23 -7.28 -15.17
N VAL A 260 7.17 -8.22 -16.10
CA VAL A 260 8.05 -9.41 -16.17
C VAL A 260 8.97 -9.22 -17.36
N LEU A 261 10.30 -9.34 -17.15
CA LEU A 261 11.36 -9.10 -18.13
C LEU A 261 11.94 -10.45 -18.62
#